data_30aa2b95c4443439923cd5f3ada8fb01
#
_entry.id   30aa2b95c4443439923cd5f3ada8fb01
#
_cell.length_a   1.000
_cell.length_b   1.000
_cell.length_c   1.000
_cell.angle_alpha   90.00
_cell.angle_beta   90.00
_cell.angle_gamma   90.00
#
_symmetry.space_group_name_H-M   'P 1'
#
loop_
_entity.id
_entity.type
_entity.pdbx_description
1 polymer ?
#
loop_
_entity_poly.entity_id
_entity_poly.type
_entity_poly.pdbx_seq_one_letter_code
_entity_poly.pdbx_strand_id
1 'polypeptide(L)'
;VSLLLVLALAWSPRVARADTAEPTLSEAEAAIVVDSAGSVLYEKNPDEEINMASVTKVMTAVVALESGVPLDTQVTIQAATDLPENAMVAGYQPGQTSSLEDLMRVMLVRSANDAAYEVAVACAGSEQAFVDKMNDKAAELGMTHTHFVNPHGLDAEGHHSSVSDLVTLARYAMTRYPFISDTVRRTSVTVPIGSVSITFPTVDTFLTSYQGALGIKTGTGDTVTSFLGAARRGGTTLYTCVLGCKTAQGRFSDTRALMDWAFTRYQRYQLSQAGQIVAVQPYAYHFGLSAVVSPDTSTKGLVWPNGGATTYERTLRTSGVLSVPNEGVGVCQWAQDGRVVATVSYSTRPKLVRTPAGIGLFGRLDQLPANAGLANDAA
;
A
#
# COMPACT_ATOMS: atom_id res chain seq x y z
N VAL A 1 -14.16 -67.88 5.87
CA VAL A 1 -13.36 -66.66 5.85
C VAL A 1 -14.17 -65.61 5.15
N SER A 2 -14.90 -64.76 5.95
CA SER A 2 -15.72 -63.65 5.43
C SER A 2 -14.91 -62.38 5.36
N LEU A 3 -14.78 -61.85 4.15
CA LEU A 3 -14.09 -60.58 3.87
C LEU A 3 -15.09 -59.44 4.08
N LEU A 4 -14.93 -58.67 5.15
CA LEU A 4 -15.68 -57.44 5.41
C LEU A 4 -15.04 -56.28 4.62
N LEU A 5 -15.72 -55.84 3.57
CA LEU A 5 -15.39 -54.64 2.78
C LEU A 5 -15.88 -53.41 3.54
N VAL A 6 -15.01 -52.68 4.18
CA VAL A 6 -15.36 -51.36 4.79
C VAL A 6 -15.29 -50.30 3.70
N LEU A 7 -16.46 -49.86 3.19
CA LEU A 7 -16.57 -48.66 2.36
C LEU A 7 -16.41 -47.44 3.26
N ALA A 8 -15.26 -46.79 3.24
CA ALA A 8 -15.08 -45.44 3.80
C ALA A 8 -15.71 -44.42 2.86
N LEU A 9 -16.93 -43.97 3.19
CA LEU A 9 -17.52 -42.81 2.55
C LEU A 9 -16.73 -41.57 2.96
N ALA A 10 -15.87 -41.10 2.10
CA ALA A 10 -15.22 -39.79 2.25
C ALA A 10 -16.27 -38.68 2.10
N TRP A 11 -16.77 -38.20 3.22
CA TRP A 11 -17.61 -36.99 3.26
C TRP A 11 -16.66 -35.79 3.08
N SER A 12 -16.46 -35.37 1.82
CA SER A 12 -15.83 -34.10 1.54
C SER A 12 -16.85 -33.00 1.83
N PRO A 13 -16.63 -32.13 2.81
CA PRO A 13 -17.49 -30.97 2.98
C PRO A 13 -17.42 -30.15 1.68
N ARG A 14 -18.55 -30.01 0.99
CA ARG A 14 -18.70 -29.03 -0.07
C ARG A 14 -18.57 -27.67 0.60
N VAL A 15 -17.37 -27.10 0.58
CA VAL A 15 -17.16 -25.68 0.85
C VAL A 15 -18.00 -24.96 -0.19
N ALA A 16 -19.02 -24.24 0.26
CA ALA A 16 -19.79 -23.37 -0.62
C ALA A 16 -18.80 -22.47 -1.35
N ARG A 17 -18.77 -22.57 -2.68
CA ARG A 17 -17.94 -21.73 -3.52
C ARG A 17 -18.43 -20.32 -3.30
N ALA A 18 -17.71 -19.54 -2.51
CA ALA A 18 -18.02 -18.14 -2.32
C ALA A 18 -18.01 -17.47 -3.70
N ASP A 19 -18.94 -16.56 -3.91
CA ASP A 19 -19.16 -15.85 -5.14
C ASP A 19 -17.81 -15.31 -5.68
N THR A 20 -17.41 -15.79 -6.86
CA THR A 20 -16.14 -15.44 -7.50
C THR A 20 -16.27 -14.17 -8.32
N ALA A 21 -17.43 -13.51 -8.28
CA ALA A 21 -17.68 -12.32 -9.06
C ALA A 21 -16.73 -11.19 -8.67
N GLU A 22 -16.16 -10.54 -9.67
CA GLU A 22 -15.41 -9.31 -9.49
C GLU A 22 -16.33 -8.18 -8.99
N PRO A 23 -15.77 -7.15 -8.33
CA PRO A 23 -16.58 -6.03 -7.87
C PRO A 23 -17.18 -5.29 -9.07
N THR A 24 -18.48 -5.01 -9.01
CA THR A 24 -19.13 -4.17 -10.03
C THR A 24 -18.85 -2.70 -9.70
N LEU A 25 -18.15 -2.02 -10.60
CA LEU A 25 -17.90 -0.59 -10.51
C LEU A 25 -18.89 0.14 -11.42
N SER A 26 -19.52 1.17 -10.87
CA SER A 26 -20.60 1.88 -11.56
C SER A 26 -20.10 3.05 -12.40
N GLU A 27 -19.01 3.70 -12.00
CA GLU A 27 -18.56 4.95 -12.61
C GLU A 27 -17.08 5.01 -12.93
N ALA A 28 -16.20 4.34 -12.15
CA ALA A 28 -14.77 4.45 -12.33
C ALA A 28 -14.31 3.95 -13.71
N GLU A 29 -13.59 4.79 -14.44
CA GLU A 29 -12.93 4.45 -15.70
C GLU A 29 -11.71 3.57 -15.43
N ALA A 30 -10.89 3.95 -14.46
CA ALA A 30 -9.75 3.18 -13.96
C ALA A 30 -9.87 2.94 -12.45
N ALA A 31 -9.45 1.75 -11.99
CA ALA A 31 -9.53 1.39 -10.58
C ALA A 31 -8.49 0.35 -10.19
N ILE A 32 -8.00 0.41 -8.95
CA ILE A 32 -7.05 -0.55 -8.40
C ILE A 32 -7.24 -0.74 -6.90
N VAL A 33 -6.98 -1.94 -6.42
CA VAL A 33 -6.76 -2.23 -4.98
C VAL A 33 -5.48 -3.00 -4.82
N VAL A 34 -4.64 -2.54 -3.91
CA VAL A 34 -3.39 -3.21 -3.53
C VAL A 34 -3.29 -3.41 -2.02
N ASP A 35 -2.52 -4.39 -1.60
CA ASP A 35 -2.17 -4.55 -0.19
C ASP A 35 -0.99 -3.64 0.22
N SER A 36 -0.61 -3.68 1.50
CA SER A 36 0.51 -2.88 2.03
C SER A 36 1.87 -3.26 1.43
N ALA A 37 2.01 -4.46 0.86
CA ALA A 37 3.21 -4.88 0.14
C ALA A 37 3.22 -4.40 -1.33
N GLY A 38 2.07 -3.93 -1.85
CA GLY A 38 1.88 -3.54 -3.24
C GLY A 38 1.39 -4.66 -4.14
N SER A 39 0.99 -5.79 -3.55
CA SER A 39 0.39 -6.87 -4.34
C SER A 39 -0.98 -6.44 -4.84
N VAL A 40 -1.18 -6.48 -6.15
CA VAL A 40 -2.46 -6.12 -6.78
C VAL A 40 -3.51 -7.18 -6.48
N LEU A 41 -4.64 -6.77 -5.92
CA LEU A 41 -5.79 -7.63 -5.63
C LEU A 41 -6.87 -7.51 -6.71
N TYR A 42 -7.05 -6.34 -7.27
CA TYR A 42 -7.94 -6.02 -8.38
C TYR A 42 -7.39 -4.85 -9.17
N GLU A 43 -7.56 -4.86 -10.48
CA GLU A 43 -7.23 -3.74 -11.36
C GLU A 43 -8.19 -3.64 -12.54
N LYS A 44 -8.42 -2.43 -12.99
CA LYS A 44 -9.15 -2.05 -14.20
C LYS A 44 -8.43 -0.86 -14.80
N ASN A 45 -7.95 -0.98 -16.04
CA ASN A 45 -7.22 0.07 -16.75
C ASN A 45 -6.10 0.70 -15.89
N PRO A 46 -5.17 -0.12 -15.30
CA PRO A 46 -4.28 0.36 -14.23
C PRO A 46 -3.35 1.48 -14.65
N ASP A 47 -2.96 1.53 -15.91
CA ASP A 47 -1.97 2.46 -16.47
C ASP A 47 -2.60 3.54 -17.36
N GLU A 48 -3.94 3.62 -17.40
CA GLU A 48 -4.64 4.67 -18.16
C GLU A 48 -4.38 6.04 -17.55
N GLU A 49 -3.93 6.97 -18.40
CA GLU A 49 -3.59 8.35 -18.02
C GLU A 49 -4.87 9.20 -17.92
N ILE A 50 -5.27 9.51 -16.71
CA ILE A 50 -6.51 10.26 -16.41
C ILE A 50 -6.16 11.44 -15.52
N ASN A 51 -6.89 12.54 -15.65
CA ASN A 51 -6.78 13.67 -14.73
C ASN A 51 -7.13 13.21 -13.30
N MET A 52 -6.18 13.41 -12.39
CA MET A 52 -6.31 12.99 -10.99
C MET A 52 -6.88 14.09 -10.08
N ALA A 53 -7.04 15.29 -10.60
CA ALA A 53 -7.46 16.48 -9.86
C ALA A 53 -6.64 16.66 -8.55
N SER A 54 -7.29 17.07 -7.47
CA SER A 54 -6.63 17.34 -6.18
C SER A 54 -5.96 16.14 -5.49
N VAL A 55 -5.98 14.94 -6.07
CA VAL A 55 -5.12 13.83 -5.59
C VAL A 55 -3.64 14.21 -5.73
N THR A 56 -3.30 15.09 -6.66
CA THR A 56 -2.01 15.78 -6.84
C THR A 56 -1.39 16.25 -5.52
N LYS A 57 -2.21 16.76 -4.59
CA LYS A 57 -1.73 17.33 -3.31
C LYS A 57 -1.02 16.33 -2.40
N VAL A 58 -1.15 15.04 -2.67
CA VAL A 58 -0.35 14.02 -1.97
C VAL A 58 1.11 14.10 -2.39
N MET A 59 1.38 14.27 -3.70
CA MET A 59 2.76 14.50 -4.19
C MET A 59 3.30 15.84 -3.68
N THR A 60 2.47 16.88 -3.68
CA THR A 60 2.84 18.20 -3.12
C THR A 60 3.28 18.07 -1.66
N ALA A 61 2.55 17.30 -0.84
CA ALA A 61 2.93 17.08 0.56
C ALA A 61 4.24 16.28 0.69
N VAL A 62 4.46 15.28 -0.15
CA VAL A 62 5.70 14.50 -0.16
C VAL A 62 6.90 15.39 -0.51
N VAL A 63 6.83 16.14 -1.60
CA VAL A 63 7.91 17.02 -2.06
C VAL A 63 8.17 18.13 -1.05
N ALA A 64 7.14 18.69 -0.43
CA ALA A 64 7.30 19.70 0.62
C ALA A 64 8.06 19.15 1.83
N LEU A 65 7.74 17.94 2.30
CA LEU A 65 8.45 17.30 3.41
C LEU A 65 9.90 16.93 3.06
N GLU A 66 10.19 16.68 1.80
CA GLU A 66 11.53 16.36 1.32
C GLU A 66 12.37 17.61 0.98
N SER A 67 11.75 18.78 0.90
CA SER A 67 12.45 20.04 0.63
C SER A 67 13.46 20.44 1.71
N GLY A 68 13.29 19.89 2.92
CA GLY A 68 14.09 20.25 4.09
C GLY A 68 13.67 21.56 4.78
N VAL A 69 12.63 22.25 4.28
CA VAL A 69 12.09 23.44 4.95
C VAL A 69 11.35 23.01 6.22
N PRO A 70 11.70 23.57 7.40
CA PRO A 70 11.05 23.23 8.65
C PRO A 70 9.54 23.54 8.62
N LEU A 71 8.72 22.67 9.22
CA LEU A 71 7.26 22.81 9.24
C LEU A 71 6.78 24.07 9.98
N ASP A 72 7.53 24.57 10.94
CA ASP A 72 7.25 25.80 11.69
C ASP A 72 7.65 27.09 10.97
N THR A 73 8.28 26.97 9.79
CA THR A 73 8.63 28.13 8.94
C THR A 73 7.42 28.97 8.66
N GLN A 74 7.53 30.28 8.98
CA GLN A 74 6.48 31.26 8.67
C GLN A 74 6.56 31.68 7.21
N VAL A 75 5.52 31.32 6.46
CA VAL A 75 5.37 31.62 5.04
C VAL A 75 4.56 32.90 4.91
N THR A 76 5.08 33.89 4.19
CA THR A 76 4.31 35.09 3.82
C THR A 76 3.51 34.79 2.56
N ILE A 77 2.21 34.88 2.65
CA ILE A 77 1.27 34.61 1.56
C ILE A 77 1.48 35.59 0.42
N GLN A 78 1.70 35.07 -0.77
CA GLN A 78 1.92 35.88 -1.98
C GLN A 78 0.64 36.05 -2.80
N ALA A 79 -0.33 35.18 -2.68
CA ALA A 79 -1.52 34.96 -3.47
C ALA A 79 -1.24 34.30 -4.82
N ALA A 80 -1.84 33.13 -5.01
CA ALA A 80 -1.93 32.51 -6.33
C ALA A 80 -2.78 33.41 -7.25
N THR A 81 -2.19 33.92 -8.31
CA THR A 81 -2.85 34.88 -9.21
C THR A 81 -3.82 34.22 -10.19
N ASP A 82 -3.68 32.90 -10.39
CA ASP A 82 -4.34 32.19 -11.50
C ASP A 82 -5.34 31.12 -11.02
N LEU A 83 -5.79 31.18 -9.75
CA LEU A 83 -6.82 30.27 -9.27
C LEU A 83 -8.21 30.69 -9.78
N PRO A 84 -8.98 29.76 -10.38
CA PRO A 84 -10.37 30.03 -10.76
C PRO A 84 -11.22 30.49 -9.56
N GLU A 85 -12.21 31.34 -9.81
CA GLU A 85 -13.09 31.89 -8.76
C GLU A 85 -13.82 30.78 -7.94
N ASN A 86 -14.12 29.65 -8.59
CA ASN A 86 -14.77 28.51 -7.95
C ASN A 86 -13.77 27.50 -7.33
N ALA A 87 -12.47 27.81 -7.35
CA ALA A 87 -11.47 26.92 -6.76
C ALA A 87 -11.67 26.79 -5.24
N MET A 88 -11.44 25.58 -4.73
CA MET A 88 -11.49 25.36 -3.28
C MET A 88 -10.26 25.99 -2.62
N VAL A 89 -10.48 26.96 -1.76
CA VAL A 89 -9.43 27.70 -1.05
C VAL A 89 -9.67 27.73 0.45
N ALA A 90 -8.63 28.04 1.21
CA ALA A 90 -8.71 28.37 2.63
C ALA A 90 -9.04 29.86 2.83
N GLY A 91 -8.73 30.71 1.86
CA GLY A 91 -9.04 32.15 1.87
C GLY A 91 -7.91 33.00 2.45
N TYR A 92 -6.67 32.55 2.35
CA TYR A 92 -5.51 33.36 2.69
C TYR A 92 -5.42 34.61 1.83
N GLN A 93 -5.00 35.73 2.44
CA GLN A 93 -4.84 37.01 1.75
C GLN A 93 -3.36 37.40 1.65
N PRO A 94 -2.95 38.12 0.59
CA PRO A 94 -1.58 38.58 0.42
C PRO A 94 -1.06 39.34 1.65
N GLY A 95 0.18 39.06 2.04
CA GLY A 95 0.83 39.66 3.20
C GLY A 95 0.48 39.04 4.56
N GLN A 96 -0.49 38.14 4.63
CA GLN A 96 -0.69 37.31 5.82
C GLN A 96 0.45 36.31 5.99
N THR A 97 0.60 35.77 7.18
CA THR A 97 1.57 34.70 7.47
C THR A 97 0.87 33.45 7.97
N SER A 98 1.40 32.28 7.60
CA SER A 98 0.97 30.99 8.12
C SER A 98 2.19 30.06 8.25
N SER A 99 2.17 29.11 9.17
CA SER A 99 3.20 28.09 9.20
C SER A 99 3.08 27.16 7.99
N LEU A 100 4.20 26.63 7.51
CA LEU A 100 4.20 25.59 6.46
C LEU A 100 3.33 24.40 6.89
N GLU A 101 3.35 24.06 8.18
CA GLU A 101 2.53 23.00 8.76
C GLU A 101 1.02 23.25 8.57
N ASP A 102 0.55 24.46 8.88
CA ASP A 102 -0.87 24.82 8.77
C ASP A 102 -1.31 24.85 7.31
N LEU A 103 -0.48 25.39 6.41
CA LEU A 103 -0.72 25.35 4.96
C LEU A 103 -0.85 23.91 4.47
N MET A 104 0.05 23.00 4.86
CA MET A 104 -0.02 21.61 4.46
C MET A 104 -1.23 20.88 5.06
N ARG A 105 -1.60 21.18 6.29
CA ARG A 105 -2.78 20.59 6.93
C ARG A 105 -4.07 20.98 6.22
N VAL A 106 -4.27 22.27 5.96
CA VAL A 106 -5.49 22.72 5.27
C VAL A 106 -5.51 22.29 3.80
N MET A 107 -4.34 22.21 3.14
CA MET A 107 -4.20 21.65 1.80
C MET A 107 -4.68 20.18 1.74
N LEU A 108 -4.29 19.35 2.69
CA LEU A 108 -4.65 17.93 2.69
C LEU A 108 -6.09 17.69 3.14
N VAL A 109 -6.56 18.36 4.21
CA VAL A 109 -7.88 18.11 4.82
C VAL A 109 -9.01 18.82 4.07
N ARG A 110 -8.85 20.11 3.78
CA ARG A 110 -9.85 20.95 3.07
C ARG A 110 -9.67 20.87 1.56
N SER A 111 -8.51 20.43 1.07
CA SER A 111 -8.14 20.47 -0.35
C SER A 111 -7.86 21.89 -0.88
N ALA A 112 -7.39 22.79 -0.02
CA ALA A 112 -7.17 24.21 -0.36
C ALA A 112 -6.10 24.38 -1.45
N ASN A 113 -6.45 25.03 -2.56
CA ASN A 113 -5.56 25.26 -3.70
C ASN A 113 -4.58 26.42 -3.44
N ASP A 114 -5.04 27.47 -2.78
CA ASP A 114 -4.20 28.59 -2.33
C ASP A 114 -3.08 28.09 -1.40
N ALA A 115 -3.40 27.24 -0.45
CA ALA A 115 -2.39 26.65 0.42
C ALA A 115 -1.40 25.75 -0.35
N ALA A 116 -1.84 25.01 -1.36
CA ALA A 116 -0.95 24.18 -2.19
C ALA A 116 0.06 25.02 -2.98
N TYR A 117 -0.38 26.15 -3.53
CA TYR A 117 0.48 27.10 -4.21
C TYR A 117 1.54 27.68 -3.25
N GLU A 118 1.11 28.17 -2.07
CA GLU A 118 2.02 28.77 -1.10
C GLU A 118 3.04 27.74 -0.56
N VAL A 119 2.64 26.48 -0.37
CA VAL A 119 3.56 25.38 -0.04
C VAL A 119 4.62 25.21 -1.13
N ALA A 120 4.21 25.22 -2.39
CA ALA A 120 5.13 25.07 -3.52
C ALA A 120 6.16 26.20 -3.57
N VAL A 121 5.69 27.44 -3.50
CA VAL A 121 6.57 28.62 -3.52
C VAL A 121 7.49 28.66 -2.32
N ALA A 122 7.01 28.34 -1.12
CA ALA A 122 7.83 28.31 0.10
C ALA A 122 8.94 27.26 0.04
N CYS A 123 8.67 26.09 -0.59
CA CYS A 123 9.61 24.98 -0.64
C CYS A 123 10.59 25.01 -1.83
N ALA A 124 10.29 25.76 -2.90
CA ALA A 124 11.14 25.78 -4.10
C ALA A 124 11.38 27.18 -4.68
N GLY A 125 10.80 28.21 -4.10
CA GLY A 125 10.97 29.60 -4.55
C GLY A 125 10.04 29.99 -5.72
N SER A 126 9.49 29.02 -6.46
CA SER A 126 8.48 29.24 -7.50
C SER A 126 7.65 27.97 -7.71
N GLU A 127 6.45 28.15 -8.27
CA GLU A 127 5.57 27.04 -8.64
C GLU A 127 6.25 26.10 -9.65
N GLN A 128 6.85 26.65 -10.71
CA GLN A 128 7.53 25.86 -11.75
C GLN A 128 8.67 25.00 -11.16
N ALA A 129 9.54 25.61 -10.34
CA ALA A 129 10.64 24.86 -9.72
C ALA A 129 10.14 23.76 -8.77
N PHE A 130 8.95 23.93 -8.20
CA PHE A 130 8.32 22.90 -7.37
C PHE A 130 7.71 21.77 -8.23
N VAL A 131 7.07 22.12 -9.33
CA VAL A 131 6.53 21.15 -10.31
C VAL A 131 7.64 20.28 -10.90
N ASP A 132 8.79 20.88 -11.22
CA ASP A 132 9.97 20.11 -11.67
C ASP A 132 10.36 19.05 -10.62
N LYS A 133 10.39 19.42 -9.33
CA LYS A 133 10.66 18.46 -8.24
C LYS A 133 9.56 17.40 -8.08
N MET A 134 8.29 17.71 -8.35
CA MET A 134 7.20 16.73 -8.35
C MET A 134 7.40 15.70 -9.44
N ASN A 135 7.81 16.11 -10.65
CA ASN A 135 8.10 15.21 -11.76
C ASN A 135 9.36 14.37 -11.52
N ASP A 136 10.41 14.97 -10.94
CA ASP A 136 11.60 14.24 -10.50
C ASP A 136 11.25 13.15 -9.48
N LYS A 137 10.39 13.46 -8.51
CA LYS A 137 9.91 12.50 -7.52
C LYS A 137 9.04 11.41 -8.13
N ALA A 138 8.19 11.75 -9.11
CA ALA A 138 7.41 10.75 -9.86
C ALA A 138 8.35 9.76 -10.57
N ALA A 139 9.39 10.26 -11.24
CA ALA A 139 10.39 9.42 -11.88
C ALA A 139 11.16 8.53 -10.86
N GLU A 140 11.56 9.09 -9.71
CA GLU A 140 12.20 8.33 -8.62
C GLU A 140 11.32 7.18 -8.10
N LEU A 141 10.02 7.42 -7.98
CA LEU A 141 9.04 6.42 -7.53
C LEU A 141 8.63 5.43 -8.63
N GLY A 142 9.10 5.60 -9.86
CA GLY A 142 8.74 4.77 -11.01
C GLY A 142 7.31 5.02 -11.52
N MET A 143 6.76 6.21 -11.29
CA MET A 143 5.42 6.63 -11.73
C MET A 143 5.46 7.04 -13.21
N THR A 144 5.52 6.06 -14.10
CA THR A 144 5.80 6.27 -15.54
C THR A 144 4.61 6.80 -16.35
N HIS A 145 3.40 6.76 -15.76
CA HIS A 145 2.16 7.28 -16.35
C HIS A 145 1.67 8.54 -15.61
N THR A 146 2.62 9.33 -15.09
CA THR A 146 2.31 10.52 -14.28
C THR A 146 3.11 11.72 -14.77
N HIS A 147 2.39 12.83 -14.95
CA HIS A 147 3.00 14.12 -15.20
C HIS A 147 2.24 15.22 -14.46
N PHE A 148 2.96 16.02 -13.69
CA PHE A 148 2.44 17.15 -12.94
C PHE A 148 2.71 18.45 -13.69
N VAL A 149 1.71 19.34 -13.73
CA VAL A 149 1.79 20.69 -14.35
C VAL A 149 1.62 21.78 -13.29
N ASN A 150 0.97 21.44 -12.16
CA ASN A 150 0.76 22.35 -11.04
C ASN A 150 0.73 21.58 -9.71
N PRO A 151 0.89 22.27 -8.56
CA PRO A 151 0.92 21.62 -7.25
C PRO A 151 -0.44 21.36 -6.62
N HIS A 152 -1.51 21.88 -7.21
CA HIS A 152 -2.85 21.85 -6.61
C HIS A 152 -3.82 20.88 -7.31
N GLY A 153 -3.55 20.49 -8.56
CA GLY A 153 -4.36 19.53 -9.31
C GLY A 153 -5.59 20.17 -9.99
N LEU A 154 -5.58 21.45 -10.29
CA LEU A 154 -6.54 22.05 -11.20
C LEU A 154 -6.26 21.55 -12.62
N ASP A 155 -7.34 21.46 -13.41
CA ASP A 155 -7.28 20.90 -14.75
C ASP A 155 -6.33 21.72 -15.63
N ALA A 156 -5.37 21.05 -16.26
CA ALA A 156 -4.38 21.62 -17.15
C ALA A 156 -3.96 20.57 -18.17
N GLU A 157 -3.63 21.03 -19.39
CA GLU A 157 -3.13 20.15 -20.44
C GLU A 157 -1.86 19.42 -19.97
N GLY A 158 -1.83 18.11 -20.13
CA GLY A 158 -0.70 17.27 -19.69
C GLY A 158 -0.70 16.92 -18.21
N HIS A 159 -1.66 17.38 -17.39
CA HIS A 159 -1.76 17.02 -15.96
C HIS A 159 -2.51 15.72 -15.78
N HIS A 160 -1.80 14.60 -15.64
CA HIS A 160 -2.39 13.26 -15.55
C HIS A 160 -1.63 12.34 -14.62
N SER A 161 -2.27 11.24 -14.25
CA SER A 161 -1.68 10.09 -13.56
C SER A 161 -2.48 8.82 -13.85
N SER A 162 -1.99 7.69 -13.38
CA SER A 162 -2.68 6.41 -13.43
C SER A 162 -3.01 5.90 -12.02
N VAL A 163 -3.95 4.94 -11.92
CA VAL A 163 -4.28 4.35 -10.62
C VAL A 163 -3.13 3.52 -10.05
N SER A 164 -2.28 2.90 -10.89
CA SER A 164 -1.09 2.16 -10.47
C SER A 164 -0.04 3.09 -9.85
N ASP A 165 0.20 4.24 -10.46
CA ASP A 165 1.14 5.23 -9.97
C ASP A 165 0.66 5.87 -8.67
N LEU A 166 -0.63 6.21 -8.59
CA LEU A 166 -1.20 6.86 -7.42
C LEU A 166 -1.23 5.94 -6.18
N VAL A 167 -1.47 4.64 -6.32
CA VAL A 167 -1.34 3.74 -5.15
C VAL A 167 0.11 3.53 -4.74
N THR A 168 1.07 3.63 -5.67
CA THR A 168 2.50 3.64 -5.35
C THR A 168 2.85 4.89 -4.52
N LEU A 169 2.39 6.06 -4.96
CA LEU A 169 2.52 7.32 -4.20
C LEU A 169 1.85 7.23 -2.82
N ALA A 170 0.62 6.70 -2.76
CA ALA A 170 -0.11 6.55 -1.49
C ALA A 170 0.64 5.69 -0.48
N ARG A 171 1.13 4.53 -0.92
CA ARG A 171 1.91 3.63 -0.06
C ARG A 171 3.18 4.30 0.43
N TYR A 172 3.91 4.96 -0.45
CA TYR A 172 5.11 5.71 -0.10
C TYR A 172 4.80 6.81 0.93
N ALA A 173 3.84 7.69 0.64
CA ALA A 173 3.45 8.80 1.49
C ALA A 173 2.99 8.35 2.89
N MET A 174 2.08 7.38 2.95
CA MET A 174 1.47 6.92 4.19
C MET A 174 2.42 6.12 5.09
N THR A 175 3.44 5.48 4.52
CA THR A 175 4.41 4.69 5.29
C THR A 175 5.64 5.50 5.67
N ARG A 176 6.07 6.44 4.83
CA ARG A 176 7.28 7.21 5.03
C ARG A 176 7.08 8.43 5.91
N TYR A 177 5.89 9.08 5.82
CA TYR A 177 5.64 10.38 6.46
C TYR A 177 4.49 10.32 7.46
N PRO A 178 4.78 10.19 8.78
CA PRO A 178 3.76 10.26 9.83
C PRO A 178 2.89 11.52 9.75
N PHE A 179 3.48 12.67 9.37
CA PHE A 179 2.73 13.91 9.18
C PHE A 179 1.57 13.76 8.19
N ILE A 180 1.82 13.11 7.03
CA ILE A 180 0.78 12.88 6.02
C ILE A 180 -0.26 11.91 6.58
N SER A 181 0.18 10.74 7.07
CA SER A 181 -0.72 9.71 7.56
C SER A 181 -1.59 10.16 8.74
N ASP A 182 -1.11 11.08 9.58
CA ASP A 182 -1.86 11.63 10.69
C ASP A 182 -2.79 12.77 10.25
N THR A 183 -2.37 13.57 9.27
CA THR A 183 -3.18 14.69 8.76
C THR A 183 -4.39 14.22 7.96
N VAL A 184 -4.22 13.27 7.03
CA VAL A 184 -5.32 12.81 6.17
C VAL A 184 -6.41 12.03 6.92
N ARG A 185 -6.16 11.61 8.14
CA ARG A 185 -7.15 10.98 9.03
C ARG A 185 -7.95 11.95 9.89
N ARG A 186 -7.67 13.26 9.79
CA ARG A 186 -8.40 14.27 10.55
C ARG A 186 -9.75 14.57 9.90
N THR A 187 -10.79 14.61 10.70
CA THR A 187 -12.13 14.99 10.25
C THR A 187 -12.29 16.51 10.13
N SER A 188 -11.38 17.27 10.71
CA SER A 188 -11.25 18.71 10.57
C SER A 188 -9.86 19.19 10.90
N VAL A 189 -9.54 20.40 10.48
CA VAL A 189 -8.31 21.11 10.84
C VAL A 189 -8.65 22.55 11.20
N THR A 190 -8.02 23.08 12.25
CA THR A 190 -8.13 24.50 12.63
C THR A 190 -6.80 25.17 12.36
N VAL A 191 -6.82 26.23 11.55
CA VAL A 191 -5.61 26.98 11.20
C VAL A 191 -5.86 28.49 11.40
N PRO A 192 -4.83 29.26 11.75
CA PRO A 192 -4.91 30.72 11.81
C PRO A 192 -4.95 31.29 10.37
N ILE A 193 -5.87 32.20 10.12
CA ILE A 193 -5.93 32.99 8.89
C ILE A 193 -6.06 34.45 9.27
N GLY A 194 -4.97 35.22 9.13
CA GLY A 194 -4.89 36.54 9.68
C GLY A 194 -5.04 36.56 11.21
N SER A 195 -6.02 37.31 11.72
CA SER A 195 -6.30 37.43 13.16
C SER A 195 -7.29 36.41 13.71
N VAL A 196 -7.85 35.52 12.89
CA VAL A 196 -8.87 34.57 13.30
C VAL A 196 -8.42 33.11 13.07
N SER A 197 -8.92 32.20 13.91
CA SER A 197 -8.75 30.77 13.68
C SER A 197 -9.99 30.20 13.01
N ILE A 198 -9.80 29.52 11.88
CA ILE A 198 -10.87 28.92 11.10
C ILE A 198 -10.75 27.40 11.14
N THR A 199 -11.88 26.74 11.40
CA THR A 199 -11.96 25.27 11.37
C THR A 199 -12.58 24.82 10.05
N PHE A 200 -11.83 24.02 9.31
CA PHE A 200 -12.24 23.42 8.05
C PHE A 200 -12.56 21.92 8.24
N PRO A 201 -13.77 21.48 7.91
CA PRO A 201 -14.07 20.05 7.89
C PRO A 201 -13.35 19.37 6.71
N THR A 202 -13.11 18.08 6.85
CA THR A 202 -12.63 17.25 5.75
C THR A 202 -13.65 17.17 4.61
N VAL A 203 -13.17 17.09 3.39
CA VAL A 203 -13.99 16.82 2.19
C VAL A 203 -14.07 15.31 1.88
N ASP A 204 -13.40 14.49 2.67
CA ASP A 204 -13.41 13.04 2.54
C ASP A 204 -14.53 12.42 3.38
N THR A 205 -15.69 12.20 2.76
CA THR A 205 -16.83 11.53 3.43
C THR A 205 -16.63 10.02 3.60
N PHE A 206 -15.72 9.40 2.86
CA PHE A 206 -15.35 8.00 3.07
C PHE A 206 -14.68 7.82 4.43
N LEU A 207 -13.83 8.75 4.85
CA LEU A 207 -13.15 8.73 6.14
C LEU A 207 -14.11 8.59 7.33
N THR A 208 -15.27 9.26 7.27
CA THR A 208 -16.25 9.28 8.37
C THR A 208 -17.32 8.20 8.28
N SER A 209 -17.41 7.50 7.15
CA SER A 209 -18.53 6.60 6.85
C SER A 209 -18.12 5.18 6.47
N TYR A 210 -16.81 4.88 6.41
CA TYR A 210 -16.31 3.55 6.11
C TYR A 210 -15.48 3.00 7.25
N GLN A 211 -15.80 1.79 7.69
CA GLN A 211 -15.11 1.16 8.82
C GLN A 211 -13.62 0.93 8.53
N GLY A 212 -12.78 1.52 9.37
CA GLY A 212 -11.33 1.39 9.24
C GLY A 212 -10.68 2.31 8.21
N ALA A 213 -11.42 3.29 7.65
CA ALA A 213 -10.88 4.28 6.73
C ALA A 213 -9.69 5.05 7.33
N LEU A 214 -8.69 5.32 6.51
CA LEU A 214 -7.47 6.06 6.85
C LEU A 214 -7.30 7.34 6.01
N GLY A 215 -8.27 7.71 5.22
CA GLY A 215 -8.21 8.79 4.24
C GLY A 215 -7.97 8.18 2.85
N ILE A 216 -7.43 8.88 1.89
CA ILE A 216 -6.28 9.80 1.88
C ILE A 216 -6.68 11.15 1.25
N LYS A 217 -7.15 11.13 -0.05
CA LYS A 217 -7.40 12.36 -0.79
C LYS A 217 -8.49 12.21 -1.84
N THR A 218 -9.41 13.18 -1.86
CA THR A 218 -10.40 13.35 -2.91
C THR A 218 -9.85 14.21 -4.04
N GLY A 219 -10.27 13.95 -5.28
CA GLY A 219 -10.07 14.81 -6.44
C GLY A 219 -11.42 15.21 -7.04
N THR A 220 -11.54 16.46 -7.46
CA THR A 220 -12.70 16.97 -8.21
C THR A 220 -12.15 17.90 -9.28
N GLY A 221 -12.26 17.49 -10.52
CA GLY A 221 -11.98 18.25 -11.72
C GLY A 221 -13.29 18.77 -12.34
N ASP A 222 -13.18 19.36 -13.51
CA ASP A 222 -14.33 19.95 -14.21
C ASP A 222 -15.33 18.89 -14.69
N THR A 223 -14.85 17.73 -15.12
CA THR A 223 -15.70 16.68 -15.71
C THR A 223 -15.64 15.35 -14.96
N VAL A 224 -14.62 15.13 -14.14
CA VAL A 224 -14.38 13.85 -13.46
C VAL A 224 -14.08 14.04 -11.99
N THR A 225 -14.35 12.99 -11.23
CA THR A 225 -13.95 12.92 -9.81
C THR A 225 -13.08 11.69 -9.58
N SER A 226 -12.24 11.78 -8.56
CA SER A 226 -11.27 10.74 -8.20
C SER A 226 -11.18 10.57 -6.69
N PHE A 227 -10.70 9.42 -6.25
CA PHE A 227 -10.40 9.16 -4.86
C PHE A 227 -9.21 8.23 -4.72
N LEU A 228 -8.25 8.67 -3.93
CA LEU A 228 -7.14 7.87 -3.44
C LEU A 228 -7.43 7.53 -1.99
N GLY A 229 -7.62 6.26 -1.69
CA GLY A 229 -8.10 5.80 -0.40
C GLY A 229 -7.23 4.73 0.27
N ALA A 230 -7.35 4.64 1.58
CA ALA A 230 -6.82 3.53 2.35
C ALA A 230 -7.77 3.15 3.48
N ALA A 231 -7.77 1.86 3.83
CA ALA A 231 -8.50 1.37 5.00
C ALA A 231 -7.74 0.22 5.66
N ARG A 232 -7.98 0.03 6.98
CA ARG A 232 -7.36 -1.04 7.76
C ARG A 232 -8.41 -1.84 8.54
N ARG A 233 -8.43 -3.15 8.33
CA ARG A 233 -9.28 -4.10 9.07
C ARG A 233 -8.47 -5.33 9.44
N GLY A 234 -8.63 -5.88 10.64
CA GLY A 234 -7.97 -7.13 11.06
C GLY A 234 -6.44 -7.11 10.88
N GLY A 235 -5.79 -5.95 11.05
CA GLY A 235 -4.35 -5.79 10.82
C GLY A 235 -3.93 -5.72 9.35
N THR A 236 -4.85 -5.86 8.38
CA THR A 236 -4.61 -5.71 6.96
C THR A 236 -4.90 -4.27 6.52
N THR A 237 -3.94 -3.62 5.88
CA THR A 237 -4.12 -2.32 5.24
C THR A 237 -4.22 -2.51 3.74
N LEU A 238 -5.26 -1.96 3.14
CA LEU A 238 -5.45 -1.91 1.70
C LEU A 238 -5.39 -0.46 1.23
N TYR A 239 -4.85 -0.25 0.03
CA TYR A 239 -4.85 1.01 -0.68
C TYR A 239 -5.66 0.86 -1.95
N THR A 240 -6.40 1.89 -2.34
CA THR A 240 -7.22 1.90 -3.55
C THR A 240 -7.14 3.24 -4.24
N CYS A 241 -7.26 3.22 -5.54
CA CYS A 241 -7.48 4.42 -6.34
C CYS A 241 -8.61 4.18 -7.33
N VAL A 242 -9.48 5.18 -7.50
CA VAL A 242 -10.48 5.25 -8.56
C VAL A 242 -10.35 6.59 -9.27
N LEU A 243 -10.29 6.57 -10.60
CA LEU A 243 -10.20 7.73 -11.47
C LEU A 243 -11.34 7.73 -12.48
N GLY A 244 -11.67 8.90 -13.02
CA GLY A 244 -12.67 9.05 -14.07
C GLY A 244 -14.11 8.82 -13.61
N CYS A 245 -14.42 8.92 -12.31
CA CYS A 245 -15.80 8.83 -11.84
C CYS A 245 -16.58 10.09 -12.23
N LYS A 246 -17.86 9.93 -12.58
CA LYS A 246 -18.72 11.02 -13.04
C LYS A 246 -19.25 11.88 -11.89
N THR A 247 -19.41 11.29 -10.72
CA THR A 247 -20.00 11.97 -9.57
C THR A 247 -19.15 11.83 -8.31
N ALA A 248 -19.26 12.82 -7.43
CA ALA A 248 -18.60 12.78 -6.12
C ALA A 248 -19.08 11.59 -5.26
N GLN A 249 -20.31 11.13 -5.46
CA GLN A 249 -20.84 9.95 -4.76
C GLN A 249 -20.31 8.66 -5.38
N GLY A 250 -20.21 8.60 -6.72
CA GLY A 250 -19.76 7.41 -7.46
C GLY A 250 -18.36 6.98 -7.07
N ARG A 251 -17.41 7.94 -6.92
CA ARG A 251 -16.06 7.60 -6.47
C ARG A 251 -16.04 6.87 -5.11
N PHE A 252 -16.93 7.26 -4.19
CA PHE A 252 -17.01 6.58 -2.88
C PHE A 252 -17.77 5.25 -2.95
N SER A 253 -18.80 5.14 -3.82
CA SER A 253 -19.53 3.90 -4.03
C SER A 253 -18.62 2.83 -4.61
N ASP A 254 -17.87 3.16 -5.65
CA ASP A 254 -16.93 2.23 -6.30
C ASP A 254 -15.77 1.87 -5.36
N THR A 255 -15.25 2.85 -4.59
CA THR A 255 -14.25 2.57 -3.55
C THR A 255 -14.75 1.58 -2.50
N ARG A 256 -16.02 1.73 -2.02
CA ARG A 256 -16.61 0.79 -1.06
C ARG A 256 -16.73 -0.61 -1.65
N ALA A 257 -17.23 -0.70 -2.88
CA ALA A 257 -17.37 -1.98 -3.57
C ALA A 257 -16.02 -2.71 -3.68
N LEU A 258 -14.97 -1.98 -4.07
CA LEU A 258 -13.60 -2.52 -4.15
C LEU A 258 -13.07 -2.98 -2.79
N MET A 259 -13.17 -2.12 -1.78
CA MET A 259 -12.63 -2.41 -0.46
C MET A 259 -13.39 -3.56 0.23
N ASP A 260 -14.73 -3.57 0.17
CA ASP A 260 -15.54 -4.64 0.77
C ASP A 260 -15.28 -5.97 0.07
N TRP A 261 -15.19 -5.97 -1.27
CA TRP A 261 -14.80 -7.14 -2.03
C TRP A 261 -13.42 -7.66 -1.61
N ALA A 262 -12.42 -6.78 -1.53
CA ALA A 262 -11.06 -7.19 -1.20
C ALA A 262 -10.93 -7.70 0.25
N PHE A 263 -11.52 -7.00 1.23
CA PHE A 263 -11.49 -7.45 2.63
C PHE A 263 -12.28 -8.74 2.87
N THR A 264 -13.34 -9.00 2.09
CA THR A 264 -14.13 -10.23 2.20
C THR A 264 -13.44 -11.40 1.51
N ARG A 265 -12.79 -11.14 0.37
CA ARG A 265 -12.21 -12.17 -0.48
C ARG A 265 -10.86 -12.65 0.01
N TYR A 266 -10.01 -11.73 0.48
CA TYR A 266 -8.65 -12.04 0.90
C TYR A 266 -8.54 -12.15 2.42
N GLN A 267 -7.89 -13.24 2.86
CA GLN A 267 -7.65 -13.51 4.28
C GLN A 267 -6.16 -13.60 4.55
N ARG A 268 -5.75 -13.26 5.77
CA ARG A 268 -4.35 -13.38 6.19
C ARG A 268 -4.07 -14.79 6.67
N TYR A 269 -3.10 -15.43 6.04
CA TYR A 269 -2.59 -16.73 6.44
C TYR A 269 -1.15 -16.63 6.91
N GLN A 270 -0.80 -17.45 7.92
CA GLN A 270 0.58 -17.64 8.35
C GLN A 270 1.30 -18.48 7.28
N LEU A 271 2.25 -17.88 6.54
CA LEU A 271 2.99 -18.54 5.47
C LEU A 271 4.33 -19.11 5.96
N SER A 272 4.97 -18.44 6.93
CA SER A 272 6.18 -18.92 7.57
C SER A 272 6.23 -18.49 9.03
N GLN A 273 6.90 -19.27 9.86
CA GLN A 273 7.10 -18.96 11.27
C GLN A 273 8.60 -18.89 11.58
N ALA A 274 9.04 -17.78 12.19
CA ALA A 274 10.42 -17.60 12.60
C ALA A 274 10.88 -18.76 13.50
N GLY A 275 12.05 -19.30 13.22
CA GLY A 275 12.61 -20.41 13.98
C GLY A 275 12.06 -21.81 13.63
N GLN A 276 11.07 -21.92 12.74
CA GLN A 276 10.63 -23.20 12.21
C GLN A 276 11.77 -23.84 11.41
N ILE A 277 12.18 -25.04 11.80
CA ILE A 277 13.26 -25.74 11.10
C ILE A 277 12.74 -26.27 9.77
N VAL A 278 13.30 -25.77 8.66
CA VAL A 278 12.94 -26.19 7.30
C VAL A 278 14.01 -27.03 6.63
N ALA A 279 15.25 -26.96 7.11
CA ALA A 279 16.38 -27.78 6.65
C ALA A 279 17.46 -27.84 7.72
N VAL A 280 18.40 -28.75 7.54
CA VAL A 280 19.64 -28.82 8.30
C VAL A 280 20.79 -28.87 7.32
N GLN A 281 21.92 -28.24 7.66
CA GLN A 281 23.12 -28.20 6.84
C GLN A 281 24.33 -28.61 7.69
N PRO A 282 25.33 -29.31 7.14
CA PRO A 282 26.54 -29.57 7.87
C PRO A 282 27.16 -28.27 8.43
N TYR A 283 27.57 -28.33 9.70
CA TYR A 283 28.17 -27.17 10.35
C TYR A 283 29.68 -27.11 10.11
N ALA A 284 30.16 -25.94 9.71
CA ALA A 284 31.58 -25.71 9.48
C ALA A 284 32.41 -26.04 10.74
N TYR A 285 33.51 -26.82 10.57
CA TYR A 285 34.49 -27.16 11.61
C TYR A 285 33.97 -28.03 12.77
N HIS A 286 32.74 -28.57 12.70
CA HIS A 286 32.18 -29.45 13.76
C HIS A 286 31.59 -30.71 13.15
N PHE A 287 32.37 -31.81 13.13
CA PHE A 287 31.91 -33.09 12.63
C PHE A 287 30.73 -33.64 13.45
N GLY A 288 29.69 -34.11 12.76
CA GLY A 288 28.50 -34.68 13.38
C GLY A 288 27.47 -33.65 13.91
N LEU A 289 27.74 -32.39 13.70
CA LEU A 289 26.75 -31.31 13.99
C LEU A 289 26.23 -30.67 12.71
N SER A 290 24.99 -30.24 12.75
CA SER A 290 24.35 -29.52 11.67
C SER A 290 23.77 -28.22 12.17
N ALA A 291 23.88 -27.15 11.37
CA ALA A 291 23.18 -25.91 11.58
C ALA A 291 21.72 -26.06 11.10
N VAL A 292 20.78 -25.50 11.83
CA VAL A 292 19.39 -25.47 11.40
C VAL A 292 19.13 -24.28 10.49
N VAL A 293 18.34 -24.47 9.44
CA VAL A 293 17.86 -23.43 8.53
C VAL A 293 16.43 -23.10 8.90
N SER A 294 16.14 -21.83 9.09
CA SER A 294 14.81 -21.37 9.44
C SER A 294 14.48 -20.02 8.78
N PRO A 295 13.17 -19.68 8.63
CA PRO A 295 12.77 -18.35 8.23
C PRO A 295 13.29 -17.30 9.21
N ASP A 296 13.72 -16.15 8.68
CA ASP A 296 14.22 -15.03 9.49
C ASP A 296 13.08 -14.35 10.25
N THR A 297 11.90 -14.32 9.65
CA THR A 297 10.70 -13.67 10.21
C THR A 297 9.48 -14.59 10.13
N SER A 298 8.53 -14.36 11.03
CA SER A 298 7.18 -14.89 10.88
C SER A 298 6.43 -14.00 9.89
N THR A 299 5.96 -14.58 8.79
CA THR A 299 5.38 -13.83 7.67
C THR A 299 3.94 -14.30 7.43
N LYS A 300 3.02 -13.33 7.37
CA LYS A 300 1.63 -13.54 6.95
C LYS A 300 1.45 -12.94 5.56
N GLY A 301 0.69 -13.60 4.70
CA GLY A 301 0.31 -13.09 3.38
C GLY A 301 -1.19 -13.07 3.21
N LEU A 302 -1.66 -12.23 2.29
CA LEU A 302 -3.06 -12.21 1.87
C LEU A 302 -3.29 -13.27 0.81
N VAL A 303 -4.08 -14.26 1.15
CA VAL A 303 -4.46 -15.38 0.30
C VAL A 303 -5.96 -15.34 0.08
N TRP A 304 -6.41 -15.64 -1.12
CA TRP A 304 -7.80 -15.89 -1.40
C TRP A 304 -8.11 -17.39 -1.19
N PRO A 305 -8.87 -17.77 -0.15
CA PRO A 305 -9.08 -19.18 0.20
C PRO A 305 -9.75 -20.00 -0.88
N ASN A 306 -10.60 -19.36 -1.71
CA ASN A 306 -11.33 -20.01 -2.81
C ASN A 306 -10.67 -19.78 -4.19
N GLY A 307 -9.47 -19.20 -4.23
CA GLY A 307 -8.66 -19.03 -5.44
C GLY A 307 -7.92 -20.31 -5.83
N GLY A 308 -7.01 -20.17 -6.76
CA GLY A 308 -6.09 -21.24 -7.12
C GLY A 308 -5.21 -21.67 -5.96
N ALA A 309 -4.51 -22.78 -6.14
CA ALA A 309 -3.61 -23.28 -5.12
C ALA A 309 -2.51 -22.26 -4.78
N THR A 310 -2.27 -22.04 -3.49
CA THR A 310 -1.09 -21.30 -3.05
C THR A 310 0.13 -22.22 -3.24
N THR A 311 1.07 -21.76 -4.04
CA THR A 311 2.32 -22.45 -4.32
C THR A 311 3.48 -21.72 -3.65
N TYR A 312 4.60 -22.40 -3.47
CA TYR A 312 5.83 -21.76 -3.06
C TYR A 312 7.01 -22.32 -3.83
N GLU A 313 7.96 -21.45 -4.14
CA GLU A 313 9.27 -21.79 -4.65
C GLU A 313 10.32 -21.43 -3.62
N ARG A 314 11.14 -22.39 -3.26
CA ARG A 314 12.21 -22.21 -2.27
C ARG A 314 13.56 -22.42 -2.92
N THR A 315 14.36 -21.37 -2.94
CA THR A 315 15.73 -21.40 -3.41
C THR A 315 16.67 -21.31 -2.20
N LEU A 316 17.29 -22.42 -1.84
CA LEU A 316 18.28 -22.48 -0.75
C LEU A 316 19.64 -22.93 -1.29
N ARG A 317 20.72 -22.27 -0.88
CA ARG A 317 22.09 -22.72 -1.12
C ARG A 317 22.39 -23.86 -0.15
N THR A 318 22.19 -25.09 -0.61
CA THR A 318 22.35 -26.28 0.22
C THR A 318 23.53 -27.19 -0.21
N SER A 319 24.16 -26.90 -1.33
CA SER A 319 25.13 -27.78 -1.94
C SER A 319 26.56 -27.45 -1.50
N GLY A 320 27.18 -28.39 -0.80
CA GLY A 320 28.67 -28.53 -0.70
C GLY A 320 29.37 -27.50 0.21
N VAL A 321 28.65 -26.58 0.86
CA VAL A 321 29.24 -25.56 1.71
C VAL A 321 28.94 -25.85 3.17
N LEU A 322 29.98 -25.85 4.01
CA LEU A 322 29.80 -25.88 5.45
C LEU A 322 29.20 -24.56 5.90
N SER A 323 28.06 -24.61 6.56
CA SER A 323 27.33 -23.39 7.02
C SER A 323 27.91 -22.83 8.30
N VAL A 324 27.85 -21.52 8.44
CA VAL A 324 28.12 -20.81 9.70
C VAL A 324 26.80 -20.22 10.24
N PRO A 325 26.65 -20.02 11.57
CA PRO A 325 25.46 -19.42 12.15
C PRO A 325 25.18 -18.03 11.59
N ASN A 326 23.89 -17.70 11.44
CA ASN A 326 23.39 -16.44 10.92
C ASN A 326 23.74 -16.11 9.47
N GLU A 327 24.16 -17.11 8.70
CA GLU A 327 24.38 -16.95 7.26
C GLU A 327 23.05 -16.98 6.51
N GLY A 328 22.81 -16.01 5.64
CA GLY A 328 21.68 -16.01 4.70
C GLY A 328 21.87 -17.12 3.65
N VAL A 329 20.94 -18.05 3.60
CA VAL A 329 21.07 -19.24 2.72
C VAL A 329 20.06 -19.28 1.59
N GLY A 330 19.10 -18.36 1.56
CA GLY A 330 18.18 -18.28 0.44
C GLY A 330 16.84 -17.61 0.76
N VAL A 331 15.91 -17.78 -0.16
CA VAL A 331 14.58 -17.19 -0.10
C VAL A 331 13.51 -18.22 -0.44
N CYS A 332 12.30 -17.98 0.05
CA CYS A 332 11.08 -18.66 -0.39
C CYS A 332 10.09 -17.62 -0.88
N GLN A 333 9.58 -17.78 -2.07
CA GLN A 333 8.54 -16.95 -2.65
C GLN A 333 7.22 -17.73 -2.65
N TRP A 334 6.22 -17.15 -2.03
CA TRP A 334 4.85 -17.67 -2.05
C TRP A 334 4.05 -16.95 -3.13
N ALA A 335 3.27 -17.71 -3.91
CA ALA A 335 2.44 -17.15 -4.98
C ALA A 335 1.06 -17.82 -5.00
N GLN A 336 0.06 -17.09 -5.49
CA GLN A 336 -1.28 -17.59 -5.78
C GLN A 336 -1.79 -16.92 -7.06
N ASP A 337 -2.26 -17.71 -8.02
CA ASP A 337 -2.79 -17.25 -9.30
C ASP A 337 -1.83 -16.27 -10.03
N GLY A 338 -0.51 -16.57 -10.01
CA GLY A 338 0.53 -15.72 -10.60
C GLY A 338 0.95 -14.51 -9.75
N ARG A 339 0.21 -14.18 -8.71
CA ARG A 339 0.50 -13.07 -7.79
C ARG A 339 1.45 -13.52 -6.68
N VAL A 340 2.53 -12.78 -6.48
CA VAL A 340 3.41 -12.98 -5.32
C VAL A 340 2.69 -12.53 -4.05
N VAL A 341 2.52 -13.46 -3.12
CA VAL A 341 1.86 -13.21 -1.83
C VAL A 341 2.84 -12.77 -0.76
N ALA A 342 4.02 -13.39 -0.74
CA ALA A 342 5.11 -13.03 0.18
C ALA A 342 6.44 -13.59 -0.28
N THR A 343 7.52 -12.91 0.14
CA THR A 343 8.90 -13.40 0.02
C THR A 343 9.51 -13.48 1.41
N VAL A 344 10.15 -14.59 1.73
CA VAL A 344 10.71 -14.89 3.06
C VAL A 344 12.17 -15.28 2.93
N SER A 345 13.04 -14.61 3.65
CA SER A 345 14.47 -14.95 3.74
C SER A 345 14.71 -16.05 4.76
N TYR A 346 15.71 -16.86 4.50
CA TYR A 346 16.13 -17.98 5.36
C TYR A 346 17.59 -17.83 5.72
N SER A 347 17.89 -18.06 6.98
CA SER A 347 19.26 -18.09 7.49
C SER A 347 19.52 -19.34 8.33
N THR A 348 20.79 -19.68 8.46
CA THR A 348 21.25 -20.65 9.46
C THR A 348 21.15 -20.03 10.84
N ARG A 349 20.70 -20.82 11.82
CA ARG A 349 20.60 -20.40 13.21
C ARG A 349 21.75 -20.97 14.04
N PRO A 350 22.14 -20.31 15.14
CA PRO A 350 23.20 -20.80 16.02
C PRO A 350 22.83 -22.06 16.81
N LYS A 351 21.62 -22.59 16.61
CA LYS A 351 21.16 -23.82 17.22
C LYS A 351 21.72 -25.00 16.43
N LEU A 352 22.62 -25.75 17.04
CA LEU A 352 23.16 -26.97 16.47
C LEU A 352 22.30 -28.17 16.87
N VAL A 353 22.12 -29.10 15.95
CA VAL A 353 21.47 -30.39 16.17
C VAL A 353 22.42 -31.52 15.71
N ARG A 354 22.36 -32.67 16.36
CA ARG A 354 23.09 -33.85 15.86
C ARG A 354 22.49 -34.23 14.52
N THR A 355 23.34 -34.51 13.54
CA THR A 355 22.90 -35.03 12.25
C THR A 355 22.15 -36.32 12.49
N PRO A 356 20.87 -36.48 12.09
CA PRO A 356 20.14 -37.73 12.23
C PRO A 356 20.90 -38.86 11.53
N ALA A 357 21.02 -39.99 12.21
CA ALA A 357 21.64 -41.18 11.62
C ALA A 357 20.82 -41.60 10.40
N GLY A 358 21.42 -41.61 9.21
CA GLY A 358 20.78 -41.97 7.96
C GLY A 358 20.55 -40.84 6.97
N ILE A 359 20.72 -39.57 7.36
CA ILE A 359 20.82 -38.48 6.39
C ILE A 359 22.26 -38.47 5.90
N GLY A 360 22.48 -39.03 4.71
CA GLY A 360 23.78 -38.93 4.03
C GLY A 360 24.18 -37.48 3.84
N LEU A 361 25.47 -37.20 3.55
CA LEU A 361 26.03 -35.86 3.31
C LEU A 361 25.23 -35.01 2.32
N PHE A 362 24.22 -35.58 1.68
CA PHE A 362 23.34 -35.00 0.67
C PHE A 362 21.88 -35.45 0.91
N GLY A 363 21.29 -35.11 2.06
CA GLY A 363 19.87 -35.37 2.32
C GLY A 363 18.98 -34.63 1.29
N ARG A 364 18.19 -35.40 0.53
CA ARG A 364 17.19 -34.82 -0.40
C ARG A 364 16.11 -34.13 0.39
N LEU A 365 15.88 -32.84 0.06
CA LEU A 365 14.91 -31.96 0.68
C LEU A 365 13.44 -32.22 0.28
N ASP A 366 13.21 -33.19 -0.61
CA ASP A 366 11.91 -33.51 -1.22
C ASP A 366 10.99 -34.40 -0.36
N GLN A 367 11.37 -34.72 0.88
CA GLN A 367 10.57 -35.56 1.79
C GLN A 367 10.00 -34.87 3.03
N LEU A 368 9.96 -33.55 3.08
CA LEU A 368 9.14 -32.87 4.09
C LEU A 368 7.68 -32.85 3.63
N PRO A 369 6.71 -33.20 4.52
CA PRO A 369 5.32 -33.31 4.12
C PRO A 369 4.81 -31.99 3.53
N ALA A 370 4.20 -32.07 2.36
CA ALA A 370 3.58 -30.95 1.65
C ALA A 370 2.37 -30.33 2.39
N ASN A 371 2.02 -30.87 3.55
CA ASN A 371 0.86 -30.48 4.35
C ASN A 371 1.28 -29.89 5.70
N ALA A 372 1.99 -28.77 5.70
CA ALA A 372 1.86 -27.86 6.82
C ALA A 372 0.52 -27.13 6.61
N GLY A 373 -0.55 -27.68 7.19
CA GLY A 373 -1.89 -27.12 7.08
C GLY A 373 -1.89 -25.64 7.40
N LEU A 374 -2.53 -24.86 6.56
CA LEU A 374 -2.85 -23.47 6.84
C LEU A 374 -3.72 -23.42 8.10
N ALA A 375 -3.13 -23.13 9.25
CA ALA A 375 -3.88 -22.90 10.47
C ALA A 375 -4.59 -21.54 10.33
N ASN A 376 -5.91 -21.58 10.41
CA ASN A 376 -6.76 -20.39 10.36
C ASN A 376 -6.75 -19.76 11.76
N ASP A 377 -6.10 -18.62 11.94
CA ASP A 377 -6.24 -17.80 13.15
C ASP A 377 -7.58 -17.02 13.07
N ALA A 378 -8.68 -17.70 13.40
CA ALA A 378 -9.94 -17.05 13.68
C ALA A 378 -9.95 -16.61 15.17
N ALA A 379 -9.58 -15.36 15.42
CA ALA A 379 -9.93 -14.57 16.61
C ALA A 379 -9.71 -13.08 16.34
#